data_2710ba8a36f4df4e0b9673c5e10cc7e7
#
_entry.id   2710ba8a36f4df4e0b9673c5e10cc7e7
#
_cell.length_a   1.000
_cell.length_b   1.000
_cell.length_c   1.000
_cell.angle_alpha   90.00
_cell.angle_beta   90.00
_cell.angle_gamma   90.00
#
_symmetry.space_group_name_H-M   'P 1'
#
loop_
_entity.id
_entity.type
_entity.pdbx_description
1 polymer ?
#
loop_
_entity_poly.entity_id
_entity_poly.type
_entity_poly.pdbx_seq_one_letter_code
_entity_poly.pdbx_strand_id
1 'polypeptide(L)'
;MKFLVTGATGFLGGHVIQYLSKKGHEVIATARSIEKAKSSNWYHDVLFKPYDFSNISSDISVHQYFNNPDILIHLAWDGLPNFKSLLHIEQQLQHQYQFLKNYISSGGEHILVTGTCLEYGLQSGCLSESMPTNPVTAYGVAKNSLRQFIDILQKNQPSFIFQWVRLFYMYGEGQHAKSIIPQLQLAIENEDKCFNMSGGDQTRDYLHVSKVAEYISSIAEQKSITGIINCCSGNPIAIRQLVKEYAEVTGADIQFNYGFYPYNDYEPMHFWGSSEKLKTIIHE
;
A
#
# COMPACT_ATOMS: atom_id res chain seq x y z
N MET A 1 2.07 20.16 9.57
CA MET A 1 2.36 18.93 10.34
C MET A 1 3.63 18.32 9.78
N LYS A 2 4.35 17.56 10.60
CA LYS A 2 5.57 16.86 10.24
C LYS A 2 5.28 15.36 10.07
N PHE A 3 5.49 14.83 8.88
CA PHE A 3 5.25 13.43 8.54
C PHE A 3 6.54 12.64 8.41
N LEU A 4 6.55 11.41 8.93
CA LEU A 4 7.55 10.41 8.56
C LEU A 4 6.90 9.44 7.56
N VAL A 5 7.47 9.31 6.36
CA VAL A 5 7.03 8.36 5.34
C VAL A 5 8.08 7.28 5.16
N THR A 6 7.77 6.04 5.53
CA THR A 6 8.63 4.89 5.28
C THR A 6 8.33 4.24 3.93
N GLY A 7 9.29 3.50 3.37
CA GLY A 7 9.12 2.95 2.02
C GLY A 7 9.12 4.04 0.93
N ALA A 8 9.80 5.15 1.18
CA ALA A 8 9.83 6.35 0.36
C ALA A 8 10.22 6.12 -1.11
N THR A 9 11.11 5.15 -1.38
CA THR A 9 11.57 4.79 -2.73
C THR A 9 10.71 3.71 -3.40
N GLY A 10 9.61 3.30 -2.76
CA GLY A 10 8.62 2.37 -3.30
C GLY A 10 7.59 3.06 -4.18
N PHE A 11 6.78 2.26 -4.89
CA PHE A 11 5.74 2.73 -5.81
C PHE A 11 4.82 3.78 -5.17
N LEU A 12 4.21 3.49 -4.02
CA LEU A 12 3.27 4.38 -3.35
C LEU A 12 3.98 5.52 -2.59
N GLY A 13 5.18 5.25 -2.04
CA GLY A 13 5.89 6.18 -1.18
C GLY A 13 6.21 7.53 -1.84
N GLY A 14 6.71 7.48 -3.07
CA GLY A 14 7.01 8.70 -3.83
C GLY A 14 5.77 9.58 -4.07
N HIS A 15 4.63 8.97 -4.40
CA HIS A 15 3.37 9.70 -4.62
C HIS A 15 2.84 10.32 -3.33
N VAL A 16 2.91 9.61 -2.19
CA VAL A 16 2.51 10.15 -0.87
C VAL A 16 3.39 11.33 -0.48
N ILE A 17 4.72 11.22 -0.65
CA ILE A 17 5.66 12.31 -0.36
C ILE A 17 5.33 13.54 -1.19
N GLN A 18 5.17 13.39 -2.50
CA GLN A 18 4.84 14.51 -3.40
C GLN A 18 3.51 15.17 -3.03
N TYR A 19 2.50 14.38 -2.68
CA TYR A 19 1.19 14.91 -2.28
C TYR A 19 1.30 15.74 -0.99
N LEU A 20 1.95 15.20 0.05
CA LEU A 20 2.16 15.90 1.32
C LEU A 20 2.99 17.18 1.16
N SER A 21 4.06 17.13 0.37
CA SER A 21 4.92 18.30 0.08
C SER A 21 4.14 19.40 -0.66
N LYS A 22 3.32 19.04 -1.66
CA LYS A 22 2.44 19.99 -2.36
C LYS A 22 1.41 20.66 -1.44
N LYS A 23 0.98 19.97 -0.38
CA LYS A 23 0.11 20.54 0.67
C LYS A 23 0.86 21.40 1.69
N GLY A 24 2.17 21.56 1.58
CA GLY A 24 2.99 22.37 2.46
C GLY A 24 3.33 21.70 3.80
N HIS A 25 3.29 20.38 3.87
CA HIS A 25 3.72 19.63 5.05
C HIS A 25 5.24 19.44 5.07
N GLU A 26 5.83 19.38 6.27
CA GLU A 26 7.20 18.92 6.47
C GLU A 26 7.24 17.41 6.34
N VAL A 27 8.06 16.89 5.43
CA VAL A 27 8.15 15.45 5.18
C VAL A 27 9.57 14.95 5.47
N ILE A 28 9.63 13.89 6.29
CA ILE A 28 10.83 13.09 6.49
C ILE A 28 10.62 11.79 5.73
N ALA A 29 11.46 11.54 4.73
CA ALA A 29 11.40 10.33 3.93
C ALA A 29 12.46 9.33 4.39
N THR A 30 12.09 8.04 4.44
CA THR A 30 13.07 6.99 4.76
C THR A 30 12.93 5.76 3.87
N ALA A 31 14.10 5.25 3.49
CA ALA A 31 14.30 3.99 2.78
C ALA A 31 15.73 3.51 3.04
N ARG A 32 16.07 2.28 2.62
CA ARG A 32 17.42 1.73 2.80
C ARG A 32 18.45 2.35 1.86
N SER A 33 18.10 2.49 0.58
CA SER A 33 19.05 2.96 -0.44
C SER A 33 18.96 4.47 -0.62
N ILE A 34 20.06 5.13 -0.28
CA ILE A 34 20.25 6.56 -0.53
C ILE A 34 20.39 6.86 -2.03
N GLU A 35 20.96 5.93 -2.81
CA GLU A 35 21.14 6.09 -4.26
C GLU A 35 19.77 6.14 -4.96
N LYS A 36 18.84 5.20 -4.60
CA LYS A 36 17.48 5.23 -5.10
C LYS A 36 16.72 6.48 -4.66
N ALA A 37 16.94 6.95 -3.44
CA ALA A 37 16.32 8.18 -2.97
C ALA A 37 16.81 9.39 -3.77
N LYS A 38 18.10 9.51 -4.02
CA LYS A 38 18.70 10.61 -4.80
C LYS A 38 18.19 10.68 -6.24
N SER A 39 17.81 9.54 -6.84
CA SER A 39 17.23 9.51 -8.19
C SER A 39 15.73 9.86 -8.23
N SER A 40 15.10 10.05 -7.07
CA SER A 40 13.68 10.42 -7.00
C SER A 40 13.49 11.93 -7.13
N ASN A 41 12.43 12.34 -7.81
CA ASN A 41 12.08 13.74 -8.03
C ASN A 41 11.74 14.54 -6.76
N TRP A 42 11.39 13.86 -5.68
CA TRP A 42 11.08 14.46 -4.36
C TRP A 42 12.30 14.66 -3.45
N TYR A 43 13.48 14.11 -3.82
CA TYR A 43 14.64 14.03 -2.89
C TYR A 43 15.10 15.36 -2.33
N HIS A 44 15.08 16.42 -3.14
CA HIS A 44 15.54 17.76 -2.75
C HIS A 44 14.49 18.57 -1.98
N ASP A 45 13.25 18.11 -1.95
CA ASP A 45 12.13 18.81 -1.32
C ASP A 45 11.85 18.35 0.12
N VAL A 46 12.53 17.26 0.57
CA VAL A 46 12.26 16.63 1.87
C VAL A 46 13.54 16.27 2.61
N LEU A 47 13.44 16.06 3.92
CA LEU A 47 14.54 15.52 4.70
C LEU A 47 14.60 14.00 4.50
N PHE A 48 15.67 13.49 3.87
CA PHE A 48 15.88 12.06 3.75
C PHE A 48 16.80 11.52 4.84
N LYS A 49 16.36 10.45 5.53
CA LYS A 49 17.16 9.71 6.52
C LYS A 49 17.14 8.22 6.17
N PRO A 50 18.29 7.60 5.83
CA PRO A 50 18.33 6.17 5.54
C PRO A 50 18.03 5.35 6.80
N TYR A 51 17.25 4.26 6.64
CA TYR A 51 16.96 3.35 7.73
C TYR A 51 16.73 1.92 7.22
N ASP A 52 17.38 0.97 7.88
CA ASP A 52 17.20 -0.47 7.60
C ASP A 52 16.42 -1.14 8.73
N PHE A 53 15.23 -1.60 8.41
CA PHE A 53 14.34 -2.27 9.37
C PHE A 53 14.86 -3.64 9.84
N SER A 54 15.83 -4.24 9.15
CA SER A 54 16.47 -5.48 9.57
C SER A 54 17.53 -5.29 10.67
N ASN A 55 17.96 -4.06 10.89
CA ASN A 55 19.03 -3.72 11.81
C ASN A 55 18.57 -2.68 12.85
N ILE A 56 17.54 -3.04 13.65
CA ILE A 56 17.01 -2.17 14.68
C ILE A 56 17.86 -2.31 15.95
N SER A 57 18.64 -1.28 16.30
CA SER A 57 19.27 -1.19 17.60
C SER A 57 18.23 -0.86 18.67
N SER A 58 18.25 -1.62 19.78
CA SER A 58 17.41 -1.33 20.97
C SER A 58 17.71 0.02 21.62
N ASP A 59 18.91 0.57 21.37
CA ASP A 59 19.43 1.75 22.05
C ASP A 59 19.06 3.07 21.35
N ILE A 60 18.45 2.98 20.17
CA ILE A 60 18.05 4.16 19.41
C ILE A 60 16.55 4.44 19.62
N SER A 61 16.26 5.64 20.14
CA SER A 61 14.89 6.20 20.07
C SER A 61 14.53 6.49 18.61
N VAL A 62 13.71 5.63 18.01
CA VAL A 62 13.34 5.74 16.59
C VAL A 62 12.61 7.05 16.31
N HIS A 63 11.70 7.48 17.19
CA HIS A 63 10.97 8.73 17.03
C HIS A 63 11.93 9.95 17.04
N GLN A 64 12.90 10.00 17.97
CA GLN A 64 13.91 11.07 18.00
C GLN A 64 14.86 11.00 16.80
N TYR A 65 15.26 9.79 16.38
CA TYR A 65 16.09 9.62 15.18
C TYR A 65 15.47 10.30 13.97
N PHE A 66 14.15 10.24 13.83
CA PHE A 66 13.40 10.90 12.76
C PHE A 66 12.92 12.32 13.13
N ASN A 67 13.57 13.03 14.05
CA ASN A 67 13.28 14.42 14.43
C ASN A 67 11.86 14.63 14.98
N ASN A 68 11.32 13.68 15.71
CA ASN A 68 10.02 13.73 16.37
C ASN A 68 8.89 14.13 15.39
N PRO A 69 8.55 13.28 14.39
CA PRO A 69 7.45 13.55 13.49
C PRO A 69 6.11 13.44 14.22
N ASP A 70 5.13 14.27 13.81
CA ASP A 70 3.79 14.25 14.38
C ASP A 70 3.03 12.96 13.99
N ILE A 71 3.30 12.46 12.76
CA ILE A 71 2.56 11.35 12.14
C ILE A 71 3.54 10.44 11.39
N LEU A 72 3.39 9.12 11.60
CA LEU A 72 4.06 8.10 10.80
C LEU A 72 3.08 7.54 9.75
N ILE A 73 3.46 7.60 8.48
CA ILE A 73 2.86 6.82 7.38
C ILE A 73 3.80 5.69 7.03
N HIS A 74 3.44 4.47 7.46
CA HIS A 74 4.29 3.30 7.32
C HIS A 74 3.89 2.46 6.10
N LEU A 75 4.65 2.62 5.00
CA LEU A 75 4.44 1.94 3.72
C LEU A 75 5.48 0.86 3.45
N ALA A 76 6.58 0.83 4.23
CA ALA A 76 7.69 -0.07 4.00
C ALA A 76 7.29 -1.54 4.16
N TRP A 77 7.55 -2.35 3.14
CA TRP A 77 7.42 -3.80 3.15
C TRP A 77 8.19 -4.42 1.99
N ASP A 78 9.03 -5.41 2.26
CA ASP A 78 9.83 -6.08 1.23
C ASP A 78 9.18 -7.38 0.74
N GLY A 79 9.67 -7.87 -0.41
CA GLY A 79 9.30 -9.17 -0.96
C GLY A 79 8.12 -9.17 -1.93
N LEU A 80 7.50 -8.00 -2.17
CA LEU A 80 6.43 -7.89 -3.17
C LEU A 80 7.02 -7.89 -4.61
N PRO A 81 6.30 -8.49 -5.57
CA PRO A 81 4.94 -9.05 -5.50
C PRO A 81 4.87 -10.56 -5.21
N ASN A 82 5.86 -11.17 -4.57
CA ASN A 82 5.81 -12.61 -4.26
C ASN A 82 5.00 -12.89 -2.98
N PHE A 83 3.67 -12.85 -3.05
CA PHE A 83 2.77 -12.99 -1.91
C PHE A 83 2.86 -14.33 -1.16
N LYS A 84 3.38 -15.40 -1.79
CA LYS A 84 3.52 -16.72 -1.20
C LYS A 84 4.86 -16.93 -0.46
N SER A 85 5.81 -15.99 -0.56
CA SER A 85 7.12 -16.09 0.07
C SER A 85 7.03 -16.12 1.60
N LEU A 86 7.68 -17.07 2.24
CA LEU A 86 7.78 -17.16 3.71
C LEU A 86 8.57 -15.99 4.33
N LEU A 87 9.35 -15.26 3.53
CA LEU A 87 10.02 -14.03 3.93
C LEU A 87 9.07 -13.06 4.69
N HIS A 88 7.80 -13.01 4.26
CA HIS A 88 6.81 -12.13 4.87
C HIS A 88 6.54 -12.48 6.34
N ILE A 89 6.54 -13.78 6.68
CA ILE A 89 6.30 -14.28 8.04
C ILE A 89 7.61 -14.32 8.83
N GLU A 90 8.65 -14.88 8.24
CA GLU A 90 9.90 -15.20 8.95
C GLU A 90 10.77 -13.97 9.24
N GLN A 91 10.64 -12.91 8.43
CA GLN A 91 11.47 -11.71 8.56
C GLN A 91 10.65 -10.42 8.64
N GLN A 92 9.81 -10.13 7.61
CA GLN A 92 9.13 -8.85 7.52
C GLN A 92 8.22 -8.57 8.71
N LEU A 93 7.39 -9.52 9.11
CA LEU A 93 6.50 -9.38 10.24
C LEU A 93 7.25 -8.93 11.51
N GLN A 94 8.37 -9.58 11.82
CA GLN A 94 9.16 -9.29 13.00
C GLN A 94 9.85 -7.90 12.91
N HIS A 95 10.48 -7.60 11.78
CA HIS A 95 11.16 -6.32 11.57
C HIS A 95 10.19 -5.14 11.67
N GLN A 96 9.03 -5.24 11.02
CA GLN A 96 8.03 -4.18 11.05
C GLN A 96 7.41 -4.01 12.44
N TYR A 97 7.12 -5.10 13.15
CA TYR A 97 6.61 -5.01 14.52
C TYR A 97 7.60 -4.36 15.47
N GLN A 98 8.88 -4.75 15.42
CA GLN A 98 9.93 -4.16 16.27
C GLN A 98 10.09 -2.65 16.00
N PHE A 99 10.09 -2.26 14.72
CA PHE A 99 10.16 -0.85 14.34
C PHE A 99 8.98 -0.06 14.90
N LEU A 100 7.76 -0.49 14.67
CA LEU A 100 6.54 0.19 15.12
C LEU A 100 6.47 0.25 16.64
N LYS A 101 6.82 -0.84 17.34
CA LYS A 101 6.87 -0.88 18.80
C LYS A 101 7.89 0.13 19.34
N ASN A 102 9.11 0.18 18.78
CA ASN A 102 10.14 1.13 19.21
C ASN A 102 9.69 2.58 18.92
N TYR A 103 9.13 2.85 17.73
CA TYR A 103 8.61 4.17 17.37
C TYR A 103 7.57 4.67 18.37
N ILE A 104 6.58 3.82 18.72
CA ILE A 104 5.53 4.15 19.69
C ILE A 104 6.14 4.35 21.09
N SER A 105 6.97 3.40 21.55
CA SER A 105 7.58 3.46 22.89
C SER A 105 8.53 4.64 23.08
N SER A 106 9.03 5.20 21.99
CA SER A 106 9.93 6.36 22.00
C SER A 106 9.22 7.71 21.78
N GLY A 107 7.87 7.74 21.81
CA GLY A 107 7.08 8.96 21.79
C GLY A 107 6.23 9.19 20.54
N GLY A 108 6.14 8.21 19.64
CA GLY A 108 5.26 8.31 18.46
C GLY A 108 3.79 8.14 18.86
N GLU A 109 2.98 9.18 18.62
CA GLU A 109 1.56 9.24 19.06
C GLU A 109 0.53 9.03 17.94
N HIS A 110 0.94 9.05 16.68
CA HIS A 110 0.02 8.81 15.56
C HIS A 110 0.70 7.98 14.47
N ILE A 111 0.14 6.82 14.22
CA ILE A 111 0.63 5.89 13.21
C ILE A 111 -0.47 5.48 12.23
N LEU A 112 -0.19 5.61 10.94
CA LEU A 112 -0.93 5.01 9.85
C LEU A 112 -0.05 3.91 9.25
N VAL A 113 -0.58 2.69 9.19
CA VAL A 113 0.12 1.52 8.62
C VAL A 113 -0.69 0.95 7.48
N THR A 114 -0.06 0.67 6.35
CA THR A 114 -0.74 0.03 5.23
C THR A 114 -0.89 -1.47 5.42
N GLY A 115 -2.12 -1.94 5.31
CA GLY A 115 -2.54 -3.33 5.16
C GLY A 115 -2.80 -3.69 3.71
N THR A 116 -3.57 -4.76 3.50
CA THR A 116 -3.89 -5.28 2.17
C THR A 116 -5.29 -5.91 2.13
N CYS A 117 -5.98 -5.83 1.01
CA CYS A 117 -7.23 -6.57 0.78
C CYS A 117 -7.04 -8.10 0.89
N LEU A 118 -5.82 -8.63 0.72
CA LEU A 118 -5.52 -10.06 0.90
C LEU A 118 -5.69 -10.55 2.34
N GLU A 119 -5.85 -9.66 3.33
CA GLU A 119 -6.22 -10.01 4.69
C GLU A 119 -7.61 -10.64 4.78
N TYR A 120 -8.53 -10.29 3.86
CA TYR A 120 -9.87 -10.88 3.81
C TYR A 120 -9.86 -12.34 3.34
N GLY A 121 -8.82 -12.78 2.63
CA GLY A 121 -8.72 -14.12 2.06
C GLY A 121 -9.64 -14.33 0.86
N LEU A 122 -10.29 -15.50 0.77
CA LEU A 122 -11.10 -15.90 -0.39
C LEU A 122 -12.58 -15.43 -0.30
N GLN A 123 -12.86 -14.37 0.45
CA GLN A 123 -14.19 -13.78 0.53
C GLN A 123 -14.52 -13.01 -0.74
N SER A 124 -15.77 -13.17 -1.24
CA SER A 124 -16.26 -12.55 -2.46
C SER A 124 -17.25 -11.43 -2.17
N GLY A 125 -17.45 -10.54 -3.15
CA GLY A 125 -18.40 -9.43 -3.07
C GLY A 125 -17.80 -8.15 -2.49
N CYS A 126 -18.66 -7.32 -1.91
CA CYS A 126 -18.27 -6.06 -1.28
C CYS A 126 -17.71 -6.31 0.13
N LEU A 127 -16.41 -6.07 0.31
CA LEU A 127 -15.70 -6.36 1.56
C LEU A 127 -15.68 -5.12 2.46
N SER A 128 -16.31 -5.22 3.63
CA SER A 128 -16.31 -4.15 4.64
C SER A 128 -15.30 -4.40 5.75
N GLU A 129 -14.90 -3.35 6.47
CA GLU A 129 -13.91 -3.41 7.54
C GLU A 129 -14.33 -4.28 8.73
N SER A 130 -15.64 -4.50 8.91
CA SER A 130 -16.22 -5.34 9.96
C SER A 130 -16.17 -6.85 9.65
N MET A 131 -15.88 -7.21 8.38
CA MET A 131 -15.81 -8.63 8.00
C MET A 131 -14.58 -9.32 8.62
N PRO A 132 -14.71 -10.61 8.99
CA PRO A 132 -13.59 -11.37 9.53
C PRO A 132 -12.46 -11.51 8.50
N THR A 133 -11.24 -11.64 8.98
CA THR A 133 -10.06 -11.90 8.15
C THR A 133 -9.74 -13.38 8.11
N ASN A 134 -9.40 -13.90 6.92
CA ASN A 134 -8.96 -15.28 6.73
C ASN A 134 -7.92 -15.37 5.59
N PRO A 135 -6.74 -14.73 5.77
CA PRO A 135 -5.74 -14.66 4.72
C PRO A 135 -5.17 -16.03 4.36
N VAL A 136 -4.95 -16.27 3.06
CA VAL A 136 -4.45 -17.54 2.51
C VAL A 136 -3.04 -17.43 1.91
N THR A 137 -2.43 -16.25 1.94
CA THR A 137 -1.06 -16.02 1.49
C THR A 137 -0.15 -15.64 2.67
N ALA A 138 1.13 -15.98 2.60
CA ALA A 138 2.11 -15.61 3.62
C ALA A 138 2.14 -14.09 3.85
N TYR A 139 2.01 -13.29 2.78
CA TYR A 139 1.91 -11.83 2.87
C TYR A 139 0.66 -11.38 3.63
N GLY A 140 -0.52 -11.89 3.26
CA GLY A 140 -1.78 -11.53 3.93
C GLY A 140 -1.78 -11.95 5.40
N VAL A 141 -1.27 -13.15 5.71
CA VAL A 141 -1.10 -13.63 7.11
C VAL A 141 -0.19 -12.67 7.89
N ALA A 142 0.99 -12.34 7.35
CA ALA A 142 1.95 -11.47 8.03
C ALA A 142 1.37 -10.06 8.27
N LYS A 143 0.69 -9.48 7.29
CA LYS A 143 0.04 -8.16 7.43
C LYS A 143 -1.07 -8.19 8.48
N ASN A 144 -1.97 -9.18 8.43
CA ASN A 144 -3.03 -9.32 9.41
C ASN A 144 -2.50 -9.56 10.83
N SER A 145 -1.43 -10.36 10.98
CA SER A 145 -0.77 -10.59 12.28
C SER A 145 -0.14 -9.30 12.81
N LEU A 146 0.54 -8.53 11.96
CA LEU A 146 1.10 -7.23 12.36
C LEU A 146 0.01 -6.29 12.89
N ARG A 147 -1.13 -6.19 12.18
CA ARG A 147 -2.28 -5.41 12.64
C ARG A 147 -2.75 -5.85 14.03
N GLN A 148 -2.93 -7.16 14.23
CA GLN A 148 -3.37 -7.70 15.52
C GLN A 148 -2.36 -7.43 16.64
N PHE A 149 -1.06 -7.50 16.35
CA PHE A 149 -0.02 -7.17 17.34
C PHE A 149 -0.08 -5.69 17.75
N ILE A 150 -0.31 -4.78 16.80
CA ILE A 150 -0.45 -3.35 17.10
C ILE A 150 -1.78 -3.07 17.83
N ASP A 151 -2.89 -3.74 17.48
CA ASP A 151 -4.16 -3.66 18.23
C ASP A 151 -3.97 -4.04 19.72
N ILE A 152 -3.20 -5.12 19.98
CA ILE A 152 -2.88 -5.55 21.35
C ILE A 152 -1.99 -4.53 22.04
N LEU A 153 -0.99 -3.99 21.33
CA LEU A 153 -0.12 -2.95 21.86
C LEU A 153 -0.92 -1.71 22.24
N GLN A 154 -1.86 -1.26 21.41
CA GLN A 154 -2.72 -0.11 21.66
C GLN A 154 -3.62 -0.32 22.89
N LYS A 155 -4.16 -1.52 23.09
CA LYS A 155 -4.95 -1.84 24.30
C LYS A 155 -4.15 -1.73 25.58
N ASN A 156 -2.84 -2.04 25.54
CA ASN A 156 -1.94 -1.96 26.70
C ASN A 156 -1.32 -0.54 26.85
N GLN A 157 -1.25 0.22 25.77
CA GLN A 157 -0.70 1.59 25.74
C GLN A 157 -1.64 2.47 24.90
N PRO A 158 -2.77 2.94 25.46
CA PRO A 158 -3.80 3.65 24.67
C PRO A 158 -3.41 5.07 24.25
N SER A 159 -2.16 5.48 24.45
CA SER A 159 -1.67 6.85 24.23
C SER A 159 -1.43 7.21 22.74
N PHE A 160 -1.63 6.29 21.80
CA PHE A 160 -1.39 6.57 20.39
C PHE A 160 -2.62 6.29 19.50
N ILE A 161 -2.70 7.03 18.42
CA ILE A 161 -3.70 6.86 17.36
C ILE A 161 -3.21 5.81 16.38
N PHE A 162 -4.05 4.82 16.07
CA PHE A 162 -3.73 3.77 15.13
C PHE A 162 -4.76 3.72 14.00
N GLN A 163 -4.26 3.84 12.77
CA GLN A 163 -5.02 3.69 11.53
C GLN A 163 -4.39 2.58 10.70
N TRP A 164 -5.19 1.58 10.33
CA TRP A 164 -4.79 0.46 9.49
C TRP A 164 -5.49 0.55 8.16
N VAL A 165 -4.75 0.90 7.09
CA VAL A 165 -5.33 1.17 5.78
C VAL A 165 -5.17 -0.04 4.87
N ARG A 166 -6.25 -0.81 4.64
CA ARG A 166 -6.26 -1.92 3.70
C ARG A 166 -6.29 -1.40 2.28
N LEU A 167 -5.17 -1.54 1.58
CA LEU A 167 -5.05 -1.17 0.18
C LEU A 167 -5.69 -2.22 -0.70
N PHE A 168 -6.50 -1.77 -1.66
CA PHE A 168 -6.97 -2.56 -2.78
C PHE A 168 -6.00 -2.38 -3.96
N TYR A 169 -6.41 -2.72 -5.19
CA TYR A 169 -5.50 -2.63 -6.31
C TYR A 169 -5.26 -1.18 -6.73
N MET A 170 -4.05 -0.93 -7.15
CA MET A 170 -3.68 0.38 -7.66
C MET A 170 -2.86 0.25 -8.94
N TYR A 171 -2.90 1.29 -9.77
CA TYR A 171 -2.13 1.39 -10.99
C TYR A 171 -1.57 2.81 -11.16
N GLY A 172 -0.57 2.96 -11.99
CA GLY A 172 0.02 4.27 -12.32
C GLY A 172 1.53 4.22 -12.42
N GLU A 173 2.13 5.40 -12.55
CA GLU A 173 3.57 5.58 -12.76
C GLU A 173 4.41 4.98 -11.61
N GLY A 174 5.41 4.19 -11.96
CA GLY A 174 6.29 3.50 -11.00
C GLY A 174 5.78 2.15 -10.51
N GLN A 175 4.63 1.65 -11.02
CA GLN A 175 4.13 0.34 -10.69
C GLN A 175 5.12 -0.75 -11.15
N HIS A 176 5.15 -1.87 -10.41
CA HIS A 176 6.03 -2.99 -10.70
C HIS A 176 5.79 -3.56 -12.11
N ALA A 177 6.87 -3.77 -12.89
CA ALA A 177 6.80 -4.19 -14.30
C ALA A 177 6.02 -5.50 -14.56
N LYS A 178 5.85 -6.37 -13.54
CA LYS A 178 5.04 -7.60 -13.64
C LYS A 178 3.53 -7.38 -13.43
N SER A 179 3.10 -6.17 -13.12
CA SER A 179 1.68 -5.84 -13.00
C SER A 179 1.04 -5.72 -14.40
N ILE A 180 -0.27 -5.98 -14.48
CA ILE A 180 -0.94 -6.11 -15.79
C ILE A 180 -0.89 -4.84 -16.63
N ILE A 181 -1.08 -3.65 -16.04
CA ILE A 181 -1.03 -2.39 -16.79
C ILE A 181 0.38 -2.08 -17.31
N PRO A 182 1.47 -2.16 -16.51
CA PRO A 182 2.83 -2.02 -17.04
C PRO A 182 3.20 -3.05 -18.11
N GLN A 183 2.73 -4.31 -17.98
CA GLN A 183 2.95 -5.30 -19.04
C GLN A 183 2.22 -4.95 -20.34
N LEU A 184 0.96 -4.49 -20.24
CA LEU A 184 0.21 -4.03 -21.39
C LEU A 184 0.87 -2.79 -22.03
N GLN A 185 1.31 -1.84 -21.21
CA GLN A 185 2.02 -0.66 -21.70
C GLN A 185 3.28 -1.05 -22.48
N LEU A 186 4.09 -1.96 -21.94
CA LEU A 186 5.29 -2.45 -22.61
C LEU A 186 4.96 -3.16 -23.93
N ALA A 187 3.89 -3.97 -23.97
CA ALA A 187 3.44 -4.63 -25.21
C ALA A 187 3.01 -3.60 -26.28
N ILE A 188 2.32 -2.53 -25.87
CA ILE A 188 1.94 -1.42 -26.74
C ILE A 188 3.19 -0.68 -27.28
N GLU A 189 4.14 -0.34 -26.40
CA GLU A 189 5.41 0.32 -26.76
C GLU A 189 6.26 -0.52 -27.72
N ASN A 190 6.20 -1.87 -27.61
CA ASN A 190 6.88 -2.80 -28.52
C ASN A 190 6.08 -3.04 -29.83
N GLU A 191 4.92 -2.44 -30.01
CA GLU A 191 4.02 -2.68 -31.15
C GLU A 191 3.59 -4.15 -31.29
N ASP A 192 3.47 -4.86 -30.13
CA ASP A 192 3.00 -6.25 -30.12
C ASP A 192 1.57 -6.34 -30.64
N LYS A 193 1.29 -7.31 -31.52
CA LYS A 193 -0.04 -7.48 -32.08
C LYS A 193 -1.03 -8.17 -31.14
N CYS A 194 -0.51 -8.83 -30.08
CA CYS A 194 -1.32 -9.63 -29.18
C CYS A 194 -0.79 -9.55 -27.75
N PHE A 195 -1.69 -9.34 -26.78
CA PHE A 195 -1.41 -9.37 -25.35
C PHE A 195 -2.00 -10.61 -24.70
N ASN A 196 -1.15 -11.48 -24.15
CA ASN A 196 -1.56 -12.69 -23.45
C ASN A 196 -2.01 -12.40 -22.03
N MET A 197 -3.21 -12.88 -21.63
CA MET A 197 -3.73 -12.68 -20.28
C MET A 197 -4.61 -13.86 -19.83
N SER A 198 -5.05 -13.85 -18.58
CA SER A 198 -6.10 -14.76 -18.11
C SER A 198 -7.44 -14.45 -18.80
N GLY A 199 -8.50 -15.18 -18.46
CA GLY A 199 -9.84 -14.91 -19.04
C GLY A 199 -10.33 -13.49 -18.81
N GLY A 200 -9.81 -12.82 -17.77
CA GLY A 200 -10.12 -11.41 -17.49
C GLY A 200 -11.49 -11.18 -16.86
N ASP A 201 -12.23 -12.23 -16.50
CA ASP A 201 -13.56 -12.13 -15.88
C ASP A 201 -13.51 -11.73 -14.41
N GLN A 202 -12.35 -11.92 -13.76
CA GLN A 202 -12.20 -11.54 -12.36
C GLN A 202 -12.41 -10.03 -12.19
N THR A 203 -13.22 -9.65 -11.19
CA THR A 203 -13.45 -8.25 -10.86
C THR A 203 -12.62 -7.83 -9.67
N ARG A 204 -12.07 -6.62 -9.75
CA ARG A 204 -11.23 -6.01 -8.74
C ARG A 204 -11.61 -4.55 -8.57
N ASP A 205 -11.16 -3.97 -7.47
CA ASP A 205 -11.29 -2.54 -7.18
C ASP A 205 -9.95 -1.85 -7.45
N TYR A 206 -9.93 -0.99 -8.44
CA TYR A 206 -8.72 -0.28 -8.86
C TYR A 206 -8.82 1.22 -8.60
N LEU A 207 -7.75 1.77 -8.08
CA LEU A 207 -7.54 3.22 -7.95
C LEU A 207 -6.22 3.63 -8.63
N HIS A 208 -6.20 4.81 -9.22
CA HIS A 208 -4.93 5.41 -9.63
C HIS A 208 -4.08 5.74 -8.40
N VAL A 209 -2.77 5.50 -8.46
CA VAL A 209 -1.86 5.63 -7.32
C VAL A 209 -1.86 7.04 -6.71
N SER A 210 -2.05 8.08 -7.53
CA SER A 210 -2.17 9.46 -7.02
C SER A 210 -3.40 9.65 -6.12
N LYS A 211 -4.52 8.97 -6.45
CA LYS A 211 -5.73 9.01 -5.63
C LYS A 211 -5.54 8.22 -4.32
N VAL A 212 -4.83 7.09 -4.38
CA VAL A 212 -4.44 6.34 -3.17
C VAL A 212 -3.55 7.20 -2.26
N ALA A 213 -2.58 7.93 -2.83
CA ALA A 213 -1.71 8.83 -2.07
C ALA A 213 -2.50 9.98 -1.41
N GLU A 214 -3.46 10.57 -2.13
CA GLU A 214 -4.39 11.56 -1.59
C GLU A 214 -5.19 10.99 -0.41
N TYR A 215 -5.80 9.81 -0.58
CA TYR A 215 -6.61 9.16 0.45
C TYR A 215 -5.80 8.80 1.70
N ILE A 216 -4.62 8.21 1.54
CA ILE A 216 -3.71 7.92 2.66
C ILE A 216 -3.35 9.20 3.42
N SER A 217 -3.03 10.27 2.71
CA SER A 217 -2.69 11.54 3.33
C SER A 217 -3.89 12.14 4.08
N SER A 218 -5.09 12.13 3.49
CA SER A 218 -6.31 12.59 4.15
C SER A 218 -6.67 11.76 5.38
N ILE A 219 -6.48 10.43 5.33
CA ILE A 219 -6.67 9.55 6.49
C ILE A 219 -5.68 9.92 7.61
N ALA A 220 -4.41 10.16 7.27
CA ALA A 220 -3.38 10.50 8.24
C ALA A 220 -3.56 11.89 8.87
N GLU A 221 -4.14 12.85 8.15
CA GLU A 221 -4.35 14.23 8.62
C GLU A 221 -5.44 14.37 9.71
N GLN A 222 -6.32 13.37 9.83
CA GLN A 222 -7.41 13.39 10.82
C GLN A 222 -7.20 12.35 11.92
N LYS A 223 -7.80 12.56 13.09
CA LYS A 223 -7.63 11.74 14.31
C LYS A 223 -8.91 11.08 14.81
N SER A 224 -10.06 11.46 14.24
CA SER A 224 -11.39 11.03 14.72
C SER A 224 -11.75 9.61 14.25
N ILE A 225 -11.36 9.25 13.03
CA ILE A 225 -11.66 7.96 12.44
C ILE A 225 -10.40 7.10 12.46
N THR A 226 -10.44 6.04 13.27
CA THR A 226 -9.30 5.17 13.56
C THR A 226 -9.59 3.69 13.24
N GLY A 227 -8.65 2.82 13.54
CA GLY A 227 -8.75 1.39 13.27
C GLY A 227 -8.65 1.07 11.79
N ILE A 228 -9.36 0.05 11.34
CA ILE A 228 -9.29 -0.45 9.95
C ILE A 228 -10.08 0.48 9.02
N ILE A 229 -9.49 0.84 7.87
CA ILE A 229 -10.09 1.67 6.83
C ILE A 229 -9.73 1.04 5.47
N ASN A 230 -10.71 0.74 4.64
CA ASN A 230 -10.47 0.29 3.26
C ASN A 230 -10.13 1.50 2.38
N CYS A 231 -9.00 1.42 1.70
CA CYS A 231 -8.62 2.39 0.67
C CYS A 231 -8.96 1.79 -0.71
N CYS A 232 -10.13 2.11 -1.21
CA CYS A 232 -10.74 1.53 -2.39
C CYS A 232 -11.66 2.53 -3.09
N SER A 233 -12.04 2.24 -4.34
CA SER A 233 -13.02 3.05 -5.09
C SER A 233 -14.47 2.72 -4.72
N GLY A 234 -14.73 1.49 -4.29
CA GLY A 234 -16.08 0.93 -4.13
C GLY A 234 -16.71 0.48 -5.46
N ASN A 235 -16.01 0.64 -6.57
CA ASN A 235 -16.51 0.34 -7.91
C ASN A 235 -15.71 -0.82 -8.53
N PRO A 236 -16.28 -2.03 -8.61
CA PRO A 236 -15.59 -3.17 -9.21
C PRO A 236 -15.49 -3.03 -10.73
N ILE A 237 -14.35 -3.42 -11.29
CA ILE A 237 -14.11 -3.50 -12.72
C ILE A 237 -13.57 -4.89 -13.09
N ALA A 238 -14.06 -5.47 -14.19
CA ALA A 238 -13.48 -6.69 -14.73
C ALA A 238 -12.10 -6.40 -15.36
N ILE A 239 -11.14 -7.30 -15.17
CA ILE A 239 -9.78 -7.08 -15.69
C ILE A 239 -9.77 -6.92 -17.21
N ARG A 240 -10.63 -7.69 -17.94
CA ARG A 240 -10.78 -7.53 -19.39
C ARG A 240 -11.25 -6.14 -19.79
N GLN A 241 -12.12 -5.53 -18.99
CA GLN A 241 -12.61 -4.17 -19.22
C GLN A 241 -11.50 -3.15 -18.93
N LEU A 242 -10.79 -3.29 -17.81
CA LEU A 242 -9.67 -2.42 -17.43
C LEU A 242 -8.62 -2.34 -18.55
N VAL A 243 -8.20 -3.49 -19.10
CA VAL A 243 -7.16 -3.52 -20.15
C VAL A 243 -7.68 -2.96 -21.48
N LYS A 244 -8.96 -3.16 -21.82
CA LYS A 244 -9.59 -2.55 -23.00
C LYS A 244 -9.66 -1.03 -22.88
N GLU A 245 -10.17 -0.52 -21.76
CA GLU A 245 -10.24 0.93 -21.52
C GLU A 245 -8.84 1.58 -21.59
N TYR A 246 -7.82 0.91 -21.04
CA TYR A 246 -6.44 1.39 -21.13
C TYR A 246 -5.94 1.43 -22.59
N ALA A 247 -6.17 0.39 -23.37
CA ALA A 247 -5.80 0.35 -24.79
C ALA A 247 -6.53 1.41 -25.63
N GLU A 248 -7.82 1.61 -25.37
CA GLU A 248 -8.64 2.64 -26.04
C GLU A 248 -8.11 4.05 -25.73
N VAL A 249 -7.82 4.36 -24.49
CA VAL A 249 -7.28 5.68 -24.06
C VAL A 249 -5.90 5.96 -24.68
N THR A 250 -5.08 4.90 -24.86
CA THR A 250 -3.76 5.03 -25.50
C THR A 250 -3.82 4.97 -27.04
N GLY A 251 -4.98 4.68 -27.64
CA GLY A 251 -5.15 4.53 -29.07
C GLY A 251 -4.45 3.28 -29.65
N ALA A 252 -4.19 2.27 -28.82
CA ALA A 252 -3.44 1.10 -29.24
C ALA A 252 -4.31 0.09 -29.99
N ASP A 253 -3.81 -0.41 -31.14
CA ASP A 253 -4.40 -1.51 -31.89
C ASP A 253 -3.74 -2.84 -31.49
N ILE A 254 -4.18 -3.40 -30.34
CA ILE A 254 -3.66 -4.64 -29.77
C ILE A 254 -4.79 -5.64 -29.52
N GLN A 255 -4.60 -6.89 -29.94
CA GLN A 255 -5.55 -7.97 -29.67
C GLN A 255 -5.29 -8.61 -28.31
N PHE A 256 -6.36 -9.02 -27.60
CA PHE A 256 -6.26 -9.69 -26.31
C PHE A 256 -6.46 -11.20 -26.47
N ASN A 257 -5.44 -11.99 -26.10
CA ASN A 257 -5.51 -13.45 -26.06
C ASN A 257 -5.98 -13.90 -24.66
N TYR A 258 -7.28 -14.00 -24.51
CA TYR A 258 -7.92 -14.39 -23.24
C TYR A 258 -7.75 -15.87 -22.94
N GLY A 259 -7.51 -16.20 -21.65
CA GLY A 259 -7.38 -17.58 -21.18
C GLY A 259 -6.00 -18.21 -21.42
N PHE A 260 -5.02 -17.43 -21.86
CA PHE A 260 -3.65 -17.91 -22.04
C PHE A 260 -3.01 -18.30 -20.71
N TYR A 261 -3.21 -17.51 -19.65
CA TYR A 261 -2.78 -17.81 -18.30
C TYR A 261 -3.94 -18.27 -17.41
N PRO A 262 -3.72 -19.19 -16.45
CA PRO A 262 -4.74 -19.55 -15.48
C PRO A 262 -5.04 -18.39 -14.53
N TYR A 263 -6.18 -18.45 -13.84
CA TYR A 263 -6.46 -17.57 -12.72
C TYR A 263 -5.62 -17.90 -11.50
N ASN A 264 -5.35 -16.90 -10.67
CA ASN A 264 -4.70 -17.10 -9.38
C ASN A 264 -5.60 -17.87 -8.42
N ASP A 265 -5.01 -18.77 -7.62
CA ASP A 265 -5.69 -19.63 -6.63
C ASP A 265 -5.87 -18.97 -5.26
N TYR A 266 -5.21 -17.83 -5.02
CA TYR A 266 -5.19 -17.13 -3.74
C TYR A 266 -6.12 -15.92 -3.68
N GLU A 267 -6.92 -15.69 -4.70
CA GLU A 267 -7.88 -14.60 -4.79
C GLU A 267 -9.23 -15.11 -5.31
N PRO A 268 -10.35 -14.62 -4.75
CA PRO A 268 -11.67 -14.95 -5.29
C PRO A 268 -11.87 -14.29 -6.67
N MET A 269 -12.81 -14.80 -7.46
CA MET A 269 -13.11 -14.25 -8.78
C MET A 269 -13.65 -12.82 -8.69
N HIS A 270 -14.48 -12.52 -7.70
CA HIS A 270 -15.20 -11.24 -7.64
C HIS A 270 -15.11 -10.65 -6.24
N PHE A 271 -14.35 -9.55 -6.07
CA PHE A 271 -14.32 -8.79 -4.83
C PHE A 271 -13.90 -7.33 -5.05
N TRP A 272 -14.40 -6.47 -4.17
CA TRP A 272 -14.08 -5.04 -4.11
C TRP A 272 -14.27 -4.55 -2.69
N GLY A 273 -13.81 -3.34 -2.37
CA GLY A 273 -13.94 -2.77 -1.04
C GLY A 273 -15.22 -1.96 -0.85
N SER A 274 -15.76 -1.96 0.36
CA SER A 274 -16.70 -0.91 0.78
C SER A 274 -15.93 0.37 1.03
N SER A 275 -16.29 1.45 0.37
CA SER A 275 -15.68 2.78 0.55
C SER A 275 -16.46 3.68 1.54
N GLU A 276 -17.48 3.16 2.20
CA GLU A 276 -18.37 3.95 3.07
C GLU A 276 -17.60 4.67 4.20
N LYS A 277 -16.71 3.97 4.88
CA LYS A 277 -15.90 4.57 5.94
C LYS A 277 -14.89 5.60 5.38
N LEU A 278 -14.28 5.31 4.23
CA LEU A 278 -13.37 6.22 3.57
C LEU A 278 -14.06 7.52 3.16
N LYS A 279 -15.27 7.45 2.57
CA LYS A 279 -16.06 8.62 2.15
C LYS A 279 -16.33 9.60 3.28
N THR A 280 -16.50 9.13 4.51
CA THR A 280 -16.67 10.01 5.67
C THR A 280 -15.41 10.84 6.00
N ILE A 281 -14.24 10.42 5.52
CA ILE A 281 -12.96 11.11 5.72
C ILE A 281 -12.68 12.10 4.59
N ILE A 282 -12.94 11.69 3.35
CA ILE A 282 -12.59 12.45 2.14
C ILE A 282 -13.71 13.41 1.70
N HIS A 283 -14.87 13.38 2.39
CA HIS A 283 -16.04 14.24 2.13
C HIS A 283 -16.59 14.13 0.68
N GLU A 284 -16.57 12.90 0.13
CA GLU A 284 -17.17 12.55 -1.18
C GLU A 284 -18.56 11.89 -1.03
#